data_4200b21cef9fc848751701503fc0054c
#
_entry.id   4200b21cef9fc848751701503fc0054c
#
_cell.length_a   1.000
_cell.length_b   1.000
_cell.length_c   1.000
_cell.angle_alpha   90.00
_cell.angle_beta   90.00
_cell.angle_gamma   90.00
#
_symmetry.space_group_name_H-M   'P 1'
#
loop_
_entity.id
_entity.type
_entity.pdbx_description
1 polymer ?
#
loop_
_entity_poly.entity_id
_entity_poly.type
_entity_poly.pdbx_seq_one_letter_code
_entity_poly.pdbx_strand_id
1 'polypeptide(L)' 'MEHRTLQAAADYTQRWRGLEAQLKEAKAERDAAIRAAADDGWTQTDIVKATDLTRETIRRITNPAAAEAVRRAQRRTKQ' A
#
# COMPACT_ATOMS: atom_id res chain seq x y z
N MET A 1 29.10 16.38 -24.47
CA MET A 1 29.46 15.62 -24.23
C MET A 1 28.81 14.62 -23.58
N GLU A 2 28.31 14.52 -22.67
CA GLU A 2 28.01 13.37 -21.96
C GLU A 2 26.68 12.75 -22.29
N HIS A 3 26.48 12.32 -23.51
CA HIS A 3 25.30 11.54 -23.90
C HIS A 3 25.12 10.28 -23.05
N ARG A 4 26.24 9.71 -22.59
CA ARG A 4 26.18 8.50 -21.76
C ARG A 4 25.51 8.75 -20.42
N THR A 5 25.87 9.85 -19.75
CA THR A 5 25.30 10.16 -18.45
C THR A 5 23.83 10.53 -18.57
N LEU A 6 23.47 11.28 -19.59
CA LEU A 6 22.07 11.62 -19.83
C LEU A 6 21.25 10.38 -20.18
N GLN A 7 21.79 9.51 -21.02
CA GLN A 7 21.13 8.26 -21.40
C GLN A 7 20.96 7.34 -20.20
N ALA A 8 22.00 7.23 -19.37
CA ALA A 8 21.93 6.43 -18.15
C ALA A 8 20.86 6.96 -17.21
N ALA A 9 20.74 8.29 -17.05
CA ALA A 9 19.71 8.89 -16.23
C ALA A 9 18.32 8.55 -16.74
N ALA A 10 18.12 8.60 -18.05
CA ALA A 10 16.85 8.25 -18.67
C ALA A 10 16.51 6.77 -18.47
N ASP A 11 17.49 5.89 -18.69
CA ASP A 11 17.30 4.45 -18.58
C ASP A 11 16.96 4.02 -17.16
N TYR A 12 17.70 4.54 -16.18
CA TYR A 12 17.45 4.21 -14.78
C TYR A 12 16.13 4.79 -14.30
N THR A 13 15.75 5.97 -14.77
CA THR A 13 14.47 6.57 -14.43
C THR A 13 13.32 5.73 -14.98
N GLN A 14 13.46 5.26 -16.21
CA GLN A 14 12.44 4.41 -16.83
C GLN A 14 12.30 3.09 -16.09
N ARG A 15 13.42 2.50 -15.69
CA ARG A 15 13.43 1.27 -14.91
C ARG A 15 12.74 1.48 -13.55
N TRP A 16 13.04 2.59 -12.90
CA TRP A 16 12.43 2.93 -11.62
C TRP A 16 10.91 3.09 -11.75
N ARG A 17 10.45 3.76 -12.79
CA ARG A 17 9.01 3.92 -13.05
C ARG A 17 8.33 2.57 -13.28
N GLY A 18 9.00 1.67 -13.98
CA GLY A 18 8.48 0.32 -14.19
C GLY A 18 8.33 -0.45 -12.88
N LEU A 19 9.34 -0.36 -12.00
CA LEU A 19 9.29 -1.01 -10.69
C LEU A 19 8.21 -0.39 -9.80
N GLU A 20 8.04 0.92 -9.88
CA GLU A 20 7.01 1.63 -9.14
C GLU A 20 5.61 1.17 -9.55
N ALA A 21 5.39 1.01 -10.86
CA ALA A 21 4.13 0.51 -11.39
C ALA A 21 3.88 -0.92 -10.93
N GLN A 22 4.90 -1.78 -10.95
CA GLN A 22 4.80 -3.16 -10.47
C GLN A 22 4.50 -3.21 -8.98
N LEU A 23 5.12 -2.33 -8.20
CA LEU A 23 4.88 -2.25 -6.77
C LEU A 23 3.43 -1.86 -6.49
N LYS A 24 2.92 -0.88 -7.21
CA LYS A 24 1.53 -0.43 -7.09
C LYS A 24 0.56 -1.57 -7.39
N GLU A 25 0.82 -2.32 -8.45
CA GLU A 25 0.00 -3.45 -8.84
C GLU A 25 0.04 -4.56 -7.79
N ALA A 26 1.24 -4.91 -7.31
CA ALA A 26 1.41 -5.92 -6.28
C ALA A 26 0.71 -5.53 -4.99
N LYS A 27 0.76 -4.25 -4.64
CA LYS A 27 0.07 -3.73 -3.46
C LYS A 27 -1.44 -3.87 -3.60
N ALA A 28 -1.98 -3.55 -4.77
CA ALA A 28 -3.41 -3.68 -5.04
C ALA A 28 -3.86 -5.14 -4.94
N GLU A 29 -3.08 -6.05 -5.47
CA GLU A 29 -3.37 -7.48 -5.40
C GLU A 29 -3.31 -7.97 -3.96
N ARG A 30 -2.30 -7.54 -3.20
CA ARG A 30 -2.17 -7.86 -1.78
C ARG A 30 -3.40 -7.38 -1.01
N ASP A 31 -3.79 -6.15 -1.22
CA ASP A 31 -4.91 -5.54 -0.49
C ASP A 31 -6.21 -6.26 -0.83
N ALA A 32 -6.42 -6.63 -2.08
CA ALA A 32 -7.60 -7.40 -2.49
C ALA A 32 -7.63 -8.78 -1.84
N ALA A 33 -6.47 -9.45 -1.74
CA ALA A 33 -6.37 -10.75 -1.10
C ALA A 33 -6.65 -10.65 0.41
N ILE A 34 -6.18 -9.58 1.06
CA ILE A 34 -6.44 -9.34 2.47
C ILE A 34 -7.94 -9.11 2.72
N ARG A 35 -8.59 -8.33 1.86
CA ARG A 35 -10.05 -8.12 1.98
C ARG A 35 -10.80 -9.43 1.80
N ALA A 36 -10.38 -10.25 0.85
CA ALA A 36 -11.00 -11.55 0.62
C ALA A 36 -10.86 -12.46 1.84
N ALA A 37 -9.69 -12.45 2.48
CA ALA A 37 -9.47 -13.23 3.70
C ALA A 37 -10.39 -12.75 4.83
N ALA A 38 -10.53 -11.44 4.99
CA ALA A 38 -11.42 -10.86 6.01
C ALA A 38 -12.87 -11.24 5.75
N ASP A 39 -13.30 -11.18 4.49
CA ASP A 39 -14.65 -11.58 4.09
C ASP A 39 -14.91 -13.07 4.33
N ASP A 40 -13.84 -13.86 4.24
CA ASP A 40 -13.90 -15.30 4.46
C ASP A 40 -13.95 -15.67 5.95
N GLY A 41 -13.88 -14.69 6.84
CA GLY A 41 -14.03 -14.88 8.28
C GLY A 41 -12.73 -14.92 9.08
N TRP A 42 -11.59 -14.72 8.45
CA TRP A 42 -10.32 -14.67 9.17
C TRP A 42 -10.23 -13.40 10.02
N THR A 43 -9.74 -13.53 11.24
CA THR A 43 -9.61 -12.39 12.15
C THR A 43 -8.41 -11.53 11.78
N GLN A 44 -8.37 -10.30 12.28
CA GLN A 44 -7.21 -9.42 12.10
C GLN A 44 -5.93 -10.07 12.62
N THR A 45 -6.01 -10.76 13.75
CA THR A 45 -4.87 -11.47 14.34
C THR A 45 -4.33 -12.53 13.38
N ASP A 46 -5.22 -13.30 12.76
CA ASP A 46 -4.82 -14.32 11.79
C ASP A 46 -4.12 -13.70 10.58
N ILE A 47 -4.67 -12.61 10.07
CA ILE A 47 -4.13 -11.93 8.89
C ILE A 47 -2.77 -11.31 9.20
N VAL A 48 -2.63 -10.70 10.38
CA VAL A 48 -1.34 -10.16 10.84
C VAL A 48 -0.28 -11.25 10.87
N LYS A 49 -0.60 -12.40 11.44
CA LYS A 49 0.33 -13.52 11.51
C LYS A 49 0.73 -14.04 10.15
N ALA A 50 -0.22 -14.12 9.23
CA ALA A 50 0.03 -14.64 7.88
C ALA A 50 0.83 -13.68 7.01
N THR A 51 0.63 -12.37 7.18
CA THR A 51 1.20 -11.35 6.29
C THR A 51 2.38 -10.60 6.88
N ASP A 52 2.56 -10.68 8.20
CA ASP A 52 3.57 -9.92 8.94
C ASP A 52 3.37 -8.40 8.80
N LEU A 53 2.18 -7.98 8.46
CA LEU A 53 1.80 -6.56 8.43
C LEU A 53 1.27 -6.15 9.80
N THR A 54 1.30 -4.84 10.08
CA THR A 54 0.75 -4.33 11.34
C THR A 54 -0.76 -4.41 11.34
N ARG A 55 -1.34 -4.48 12.54
CA ARG A 55 -2.78 -4.50 12.71
C ARG A 55 -3.44 -3.26 12.11
N GLU A 56 -2.78 -2.11 12.24
CA GLU A 56 -3.29 -0.88 11.66
C GLU A 56 -3.32 -0.91 10.15
N THR A 57 -2.30 -1.47 9.53
CA THR A 57 -2.27 -1.65 8.07
C THR A 57 -3.43 -2.53 7.61
N ILE A 58 -3.66 -3.66 8.30
CA ILE A 58 -4.76 -4.56 7.99
C ILE A 58 -6.10 -3.84 8.14
N ARG A 59 -6.28 -3.11 9.22
CA ARG A 59 -7.51 -2.35 9.47
C ARG A 59 -7.78 -1.33 8.38
N ARG A 60 -6.73 -0.64 7.94
CA ARG A 60 -6.83 0.37 6.88
C ARG A 60 -7.25 -0.25 5.55
N ILE A 61 -6.74 -1.45 5.26
CA ILE A 61 -7.07 -2.18 4.03
C ILE A 61 -8.49 -2.71 4.07
N THR A 62 -8.90 -3.30 5.21
CA THR A 62 -10.20 -3.96 5.34
C THR A 62 -11.34 -2.99 5.61
N ASN A 63 -11.03 -1.81 6.14
CA ASN A 63 -12.06 -0.83 6.46
C ASN A 63 -11.58 0.60 6.17
N PRO A 64 -11.39 0.94 4.89
CA PRO A 64 -10.87 2.26 4.50
C PRO A 64 -11.78 3.41 4.90
N ALA A 65 -13.09 3.19 4.94
CA ALA A 65 -14.04 4.22 5.33
C ALA A 65 -13.87 4.63 6.80
N ALA A 66 -13.67 3.65 7.68
CA ALA A 66 -13.42 3.93 9.09
C ALA A 66 -12.10 4.65 9.29
N ALA A 67 -11.05 4.24 8.57
CA ALA A 67 -9.74 4.89 8.64
C ALA A 67 -9.83 6.36 8.21
N GLU A 68 -10.61 6.64 7.17
CA GLU A 68 -10.82 7.99 6.68
C GLU A 68 -11.59 8.84 7.70
N ALA A 69 -12.61 8.27 8.33
CA ALA A 69 -13.39 8.95 9.36
C ALA A 69 -12.52 9.34 10.56
N VAL A 70 -11.63 8.44 10.98
CA VAL A 70 -10.68 8.70 12.07
C VAL A 70 -9.74 9.84 11.70
N ARG A 71 -9.22 9.84 10.49
CA ARG A 71 -8.34 10.91 10.02
C ARG A 71 -9.04 12.28 10.02
N ARG A 72 -10.29 12.31 9.58
CA ARG A 72 -11.08 13.54 9.58
C ARG A 72 -11.31 14.06 11.00
N ALA A 73 -11.64 13.17 11.91
CA ALA A 73 -11.83 13.53 13.32
C ALA A 73 -10.53 14.10 13.93
N GLN A 74 -9.39 13.48 13.61
CA GLN A 74 -8.11 13.96 14.10
C GLN A 74 -7.77 15.35 13.55
N ARG A 75 -8.08 15.61 12.30
CA ARG A 75 -7.86 16.92 11.70
C ARG A 75 -8.68 17.99 12.39
N ARG A 76 -9.93 17.69 12.75
CA ARG A 76 -10.80 18.63 13.45
C ARG A 76 -10.25 18.98 14.83
N THR A 77 -9.72 18.00 15.54
CA THR A 77 -9.21 18.25 16.90
C THR A 77 -7.92 19.04 16.92
N LYS A 78 -7.23 19.16 15.81
CA LYS A 78 -5.99 19.94 15.73
C LYS A 78 -6.19 21.43 15.48
N GLN A 79 -7.38 21.86 15.28
CA GLN A 79 -7.67 23.28 15.03
C GLN A 79 -7.91 24.07 16.28
#